data_227b3cd788fe255a9a48b80bed57f3e0
#
_entry.id   227b3cd788fe255a9a48b80bed57f3e0
#
_cell.length_a   1.000
_cell.length_b   1.000
_cell.length_c   1.000
_cell.angle_alpha   90.00
_cell.angle_beta   90.00
_cell.angle_gamma   90.00
#
_symmetry.space_group_name_H-M   'P 1'
#
loop_
_entity.id
_entity.type
_entity.pdbx_description
1 polymer ?
#
loop_
_entity_poly.entity_id
_entity_poly.type
_entity_poly.pdbx_seq_one_letter_code
_entity_poly.pdbx_strand_id
1 'polypeptide(L)'
;VECMSLIILSYSAVQMLAEPILEKLPVGKNGKSGRKKLLAVTAVTAGVAFLLFGVIKFRAAVLLLMLILPLLLNLPEYLLMDLENQFVDETECGSQRAATLSVLNMGVNLVEILTLSASAFLTKIGIQWCFVFVGCFLMAIALLFARIQK
;
A
#
# COMPACT_ATOMS: atom_id res chain seq x y z
N VAL A 1 23.77 -14.89 -4.72
CA VAL A 1 23.26 -14.91 -3.33
C VAL A 1 23.51 -13.57 -2.66
N GLU A 2 24.70 -12.96 -2.80
CA GLU A 2 25.08 -11.70 -2.15
C GLU A 2 24.19 -10.50 -2.54
N CYS A 3 23.81 -10.40 -3.81
CA CYS A 3 22.93 -9.32 -4.28
C CYS A 3 21.53 -9.39 -3.66
N MET A 4 21.03 -10.60 -3.37
CA MET A 4 19.70 -10.79 -2.80
C MET A 4 19.65 -10.36 -1.34
N SER A 5 20.71 -10.63 -0.58
CA SER A 5 20.85 -10.19 0.81
C SER A 5 20.91 -8.65 0.91
N LEU A 6 21.62 -7.99 -0.01
CA LEU A 6 21.67 -6.53 -0.10
C LEU A 6 20.30 -5.91 -0.42
N ILE A 7 19.54 -6.53 -1.33
CA ILE A 7 18.17 -6.08 -1.66
C ILE A 7 17.26 -6.20 -0.44
N ILE A 8 17.31 -7.33 0.27
CA ILE A 8 16.48 -7.55 1.47
C ILE A 8 16.87 -6.56 2.57
N LEU A 9 18.16 -6.33 2.79
CA LEU A 9 18.65 -5.40 3.80
C LEU A 9 18.25 -3.95 3.46
N SER A 10 18.36 -3.54 2.20
CA SER A 10 17.92 -2.22 1.76
C SER A 10 16.41 -2.06 1.87
N TYR A 11 15.63 -3.12 1.57
CA TYR A 11 14.19 -3.16 1.75
C TYR A 11 13.81 -2.92 3.22
N SER A 12 14.42 -3.66 4.15
CA SER A 12 14.17 -3.52 5.58
C SER A 12 14.58 -2.14 6.11
N ALA A 13 15.71 -1.60 5.65
CA ALA A 13 16.17 -0.27 6.03
C ALA A 13 15.20 0.84 5.56
N VAL A 14 14.69 0.74 4.34
CA VAL A 14 13.70 1.69 3.80
C VAL A 14 12.37 1.57 4.53
N GLN A 15 11.96 0.35 4.89
CA GLN A 15 10.76 0.11 5.68
C GLN A 15 10.83 0.80 7.05
N MET A 16 11.97 0.73 7.74
CA MET A 16 12.18 1.42 9.01
C MET A 16 12.11 2.96 8.90
N LEU A 17 12.33 3.52 7.72
CA LEU A 17 12.22 4.97 7.48
C LEU A 17 10.78 5.43 7.24
N ALA A 18 9.85 4.53 6.95
CA ALA A 18 8.45 4.88 6.65
C ALA A 18 7.77 5.53 7.86
N GLU A 19 7.96 5.00 9.05
CA GLU A 19 7.34 5.46 10.30
C GLU A 19 7.79 6.89 10.68
N PRO A 20 9.10 7.22 10.79
CA PRO A 20 9.52 8.57 11.10
C PRO A 20 9.22 9.59 9.99
N ILE A 21 9.04 9.16 8.75
CA ILE A 21 8.58 10.03 7.66
C ILE A 21 7.11 10.41 7.88
N LEU A 22 6.27 9.44 8.25
CA LEU A 22 4.86 9.67 8.57
C LEU A 22 4.67 10.63 9.74
N GLU A 23 5.45 10.49 10.79
CA GLU A 23 5.39 11.39 11.96
C GLU A 23 5.73 12.85 11.59
N LYS A 24 6.64 13.04 10.65
CA LYS A 24 7.05 14.38 10.18
C LYS A 24 6.10 14.99 9.14
N LEU A 25 5.24 14.19 8.51
CA LEU A 25 4.27 14.72 7.57
C LEU A 25 3.21 15.54 8.33
N PRO A 26 2.85 16.74 7.87
CA PRO A 26 1.91 17.64 8.55
C PRO A 26 0.45 17.15 8.46
N VAL A 27 0.27 15.84 8.55
CA VAL A 27 -1.03 15.15 8.47
C VAL A 27 -1.90 15.47 9.68
N GLY A 28 -1.27 15.75 10.84
CA GLY A 28 -1.96 16.05 12.08
C GLY A 28 -2.71 17.39 12.08
N LYS A 29 -2.34 18.36 11.22
CA LYS A 29 -2.99 19.68 11.16
C LYS A 29 -4.29 19.72 10.36
N ASN A 30 -4.49 18.80 9.41
CA ASN A 30 -5.66 18.80 8.51
C ASN A 30 -6.72 17.75 8.87
N GLY A 31 -6.61 17.07 10.01
CA GLY A 31 -7.59 16.09 10.47
C GLY A 31 -7.80 14.91 9.50
N LYS A 32 -8.96 14.27 9.60
CA LYS A 32 -9.34 13.08 8.80
C LYS A 32 -9.27 13.30 7.28
N SER A 33 -9.68 14.48 6.80
CA SER A 33 -9.69 14.78 5.36
C SER A 33 -8.27 14.80 4.78
N GLY A 34 -7.28 15.28 5.53
CA GLY A 34 -5.88 15.27 5.10
C GLY A 34 -5.29 13.87 4.99
N ARG A 35 -5.59 12.99 5.96
CA ARG A 35 -5.12 11.60 5.96
C ARG A 35 -5.70 10.79 4.81
N LYS A 36 -7.00 10.94 4.54
CA LYS A 36 -7.66 10.29 3.40
C LYS A 36 -7.08 10.73 2.06
N LYS A 37 -6.80 12.03 1.89
CA LYS A 37 -6.14 12.54 0.68
C LYS A 37 -4.73 11.97 0.53
N LEU A 38 -3.97 11.90 1.62
CA LEU A 38 -2.63 11.33 1.60
C LEU A 38 -2.67 9.85 1.23
N LEU A 39 -3.61 9.08 1.79
CA LEU A 39 -3.82 7.67 1.44
C LEU A 39 -4.11 7.51 -0.07
N ALA A 40 -4.99 8.35 -0.63
CA ALA A 40 -5.29 8.30 -2.06
C ALA A 40 -4.04 8.63 -2.91
N VAL A 41 -3.27 9.64 -2.53
CA VAL A 41 -2.04 10.02 -3.25
C VAL A 41 -0.99 8.91 -3.17
N THR A 42 -0.77 8.33 -2.00
CA THR A 42 0.21 7.22 -1.83
C THR A 42 -0.22 5.97 -2.60
N ALA A 43 -1.53 5.65 -2.62
CA ALA A 43 -2.05 4.54 -3.42
C ALA A 43 -1.90 4.78 -4.93
N VAL A 44 -2.13 6.01 -5.41
CA VAL A 44 -1.89 6.36 -6.83
C VAL A 44 -0.41 6.26 -7.18
N THR A 45 0.47 6.80 -6.34
CA THR A 45 1.92 6.74 -6.59
C THR A 45 2.46 5.31 -6.58
N ALA A 46 1.98 4.46 -5.67
CA ALA A 46 2.28 3.04 -5.67
C ALA A 46 1.76 2.34 -6.95
N GLY A 47 0.51 2.63 -7.35
CA GLY A 47 -0.07 2.09 -8.59
C GLY A 47 0.73 2.46 -9.83
N VAL A 48 1.14 3.73 -9.96
CA VAL A 48 2.01 4.19 -11.05
C VAL A 48 3.37 3.49 -11.01
N ALA A 49 3.99 3.33 -9.84
CA ALA A 49 5.24 2.60 -9.71
C ALA A 49 5.13 1.15 -10.21
N PHE A 50 4.04 0.45 -9.85
CA PHE A 50 3.79 -0.91 -10.35
C PHE A 50 3.59 -0.95 -11.87
N LEU A 51 2.85 0.00 -12.45
CA LEU A 51 2.71 0.10 -13.90
C LEU A 51 4.05 0.32 -14.60
N LEU A 52 4.90 1.18 -14.03
CA LEU A 52 6.25 1.41 -14.53
C LEU A 52 7.11 0.13 -14.49
N PHE A 53 6.98 -0.69 -13.43
CA PHE A 53 7.64 -2.01 -13.38
C PHE A 53 7.24 -2.93 -14.55
N GLY A 54 5.97 -2.90 -14.93
CA GLY A 54 5.47 -3.69 -16.06
C GLY A 54 6.00 -3.25 -17.41
N VAL A 55 6.38 -1.99 -17.56
CA VAL A 55 6.77 -1.38 -18.86
C VAL A 55 8.28 -1.20 -18.99
N ILE A 56 8.97 -0.84 -17.91
CA ILE A 56 10.40 -0.51 -17.94
C ILE A 56 11.24 -1.77 -18.07
N LYS A 57 12.08 -1.82 -19.12
CA LYS A 57 13.05 -2.90 -19.35
C LYS A 57 14.47 -2.54 -18.89
N PHE A 58 14.69 -1.31 -18.45
CA PHE A 58 16.01 -0.82 -18.07
C PHE A 58 16.35 -1.24 -16.63
N ARG A 59 17.36 -2.11 -16.47
CA ARG A 59 17.71 -2.77 -15.20
C ARG A 59 17.97 -1.80 -14.03
N ALA A 60 18.69 -0.70 -14.28
CA ALA A 60 18.99 0.27 -13.22
C ALA A 60 17.72 1.00 -12.72
N ALA A 61 16.78 1.33 -13.61
CA ALA A 61 15.51 1.92 -13.23
C ALA A 61 14.64 0.96 -12.41
N VAL A 62 14.66 -0.33 -12.75
CA VAL A 62 13.97 -1.37 -11.97
C VAL A 62 14.55 -1.48 -10.55
N LEU A 63 15.88 -1.45 -10.41
CA LEU A 63 16.53 -1.49 -9.09
C LEU A 63 16.17 -0.26 -8.24
N LEU A 64 16.19 0.94 -8.83
CA LEU A 64 15.77 2.16 -8.14
C LEU A 64 14.29 2.10 -7.67
N LEU A 65 13.41 1.64 -8.56
CA LEU A 65 12.00 1.44 -8.20
C LEU A 65 11.85 0.41 -7.07
N MET A 66 12.62 -0.69 -7.09
CA MET A 66 12.61 -1.69 -6.02
C MET A 66 13.03 -1.11 -4.66
N LEU A 67 13.92 -0.13 -4.61
CA LEU A 67 14.30 0.54 -3.38
C LEU A 67 13.20 1.47 -2.83
N ILE A 68 12.44 2.10 -3.72
CA ILE A 68 11.38 3.05 -3.34
C ILE A 68 10.06 2.32 -3.02
N LEU A 69 9.83 1.16 -3.63
CA LEU A 69 8.60 0.40 -3.51
C LEU A 69 8.19 0.09 -2.06
N PRO A 70 9.10 -0.34 -1.15
CA PRO A 70 8.74 -0.59 0.25
C PRO A 70 8.15 0.64 0.92
N LEU A 71 8.73 1.81 0.68
CA LEU A 71 8.23 3.06 1.23
C LEU A 71 6.83 3.37 0.71
N LEU A 72 6.61 3.20 -0.60
CA LEU A 72 5.32 3.45 -1.24
C LEU A 72 4.23 2.48 -0.81
N LEU A 73 4.57 1.26 -0.40
CA LEU A 73 3.61 0.25 0.07
C LEU A 73 3.32 0.39 1.56
N ASN A 74 4.33 0.64 2.38
CA ASN A 74 4.16 0.75 3.83
C ASN A 74 3.44 2.05 4.25
N LEU A 75 3.66 3.15 3.53
CA LEU A 75 2.96 4.40 3.84
C LEU A 75 1.42 4.28 3.82
N PRO A 76 0.78 3.71 2.77
CA PRO A 76 -0.66 3.47 2.78
C PRO A 76 -1.10 2.52 3.90
N GLU A 77 -0.33 1.50 4.21
CA GLU A 77 -0.64 0.53 5.25
C GLU A 77 -0.74 1.19 6.63
N TYR A 78 0.26 1.98 7.01
CA TYR A 78 0.24 2.73 8.28
C TYR A 78 -0.92 3.73 8.34
N LEU A 79 -1.21 4.43 7.24
CA LEU A 79 -2.33 5.35 7.17
C LEU A 79 -3.68 4.64 7.29
N LEU A 80 -3.80 3.45 6.71
CA LEU A 80 -4.99 2.63 6.79
C LEU A 80 -5.22 2.16 8.23
N MET A 81 -4.20 1.61 8.88
CA MET A 81 -4.26 1.17 10.29
C MET A 81 -4.68 2.31 11.23
N ASP A 82 -4.15 3.52 11.02
CA ASP A 82 -4.51 4.68 11.81
C ASP A 82 -5.97 5.11 11.58
N LEU A 83 -6.46 5.06 10.34
CA LEU A 83 -7.85 5.34 10.00
C LEU A 83 -8.80 4.26 10.57
N GLU A 84 -8.42 2.99 10.55
CA GLU A 84 -9.18 1.89 11.12
C GLU A 84 -9.31 2.05 12.64
N ASN A 85 -8.22 2.36 13.32
CA ASN A 85 -8.24 2.62 14.76
C ASN A 85 -9.16 3.79 15.13
N GLN A 86 -9.08 4.90 14.37
CA GLN A 86 -9.96 6.04 14.58
C GLN A 86 -11.44 5.71 14.32
N PHE A 87 -11.72 4.92 13.29
CA PHE A 87 -13.08 4.48 13.00
C PHE A 87 -13.66 3.64 14.13
N VAL A 88 -12.88 2.74 14.71
CA VAL A 88 -13.29 1.90 15.84
C VAL A 88 -13.50 2.73 17.11
N ASP A 89 -12.64 3.73 17.35
CA ASP A 89 -12.75 4.61 18.53
C ASP A 89 -14.01 5.50 18.46
N GLU A 90 -14.45 5.89 17.25
CA GLU A 90 -15.63 6.75 17.06
C GLU A 90 -16.95 6.00 17.08
N THR A 91 -16.97 4.72 16.77
CA THR A 91 -18.20 3.92 16.69
C THR A 91 -18.74 3.45 18.05
N GLU A 92 -18.25 4.01 19.19
CA GLU A 92 -18.64 3.63 20.57
C GLU A 92 -18.59 2.10 20.87
N CYS A 93 -17.98 1.33 19.95
CA CYS A 93 -17.83 -0.12 20.07
C CYS A 93 -16.68 -0.53 21.02
N GLY A 94 -16.40 0.27 22.06
CA GLY A 94 -15.27 0.00 22.97
C GLY A 94 -15.25 -1.41 23.54
N SER A 95 -16.43 -1.98 23.83
CA SER A 95 -16.56 -3.37 24.30
C SER A 95 -16.38 -4.42 23.20
N GLN A 96 -16.47 -4.04 21.91
CA GLN A 96 -16.35 -4.92 20.76
C GLN A 96 -15.16 -4.55 19.85
N ARG A 97 -14.27 -3.66 20.30
CA ARG A 97 -13.14 -3.16 19.51
C ARG A 97 -12.33 -4.29 18.87
N ALA A 98 -11.99 -5.31 19.65
CA ALA A 98 -11.22 -6.45 19.16
C ALA A 98 -11.97 -7.24 18.07
N ALA A 99 -13.27 -7.43 18.21
CA ALA A 99 -14.10 -8.12 17.24
C ALA A 99 -14.21 -7.32 15.94
N THR A 100 -14.43 -6.01 16.03
CA THR A 100 -14.52 -5.13 14.84
C THR A 100 -13.20 -5.10 14.06
N LEU A 101 -12.07 -4.93 14.74
CA LEU A 101 -10.74 -4.98 14.11
C LEU A 101 -10.47 -6.36 13.48
N SER A 102 -10.88 -7.44 14.14
CA SER A 102 -10.73 -8.79 13.57
C SER A 102 -11.53 -8.96 12.28
N VAL A 103 -12.75 -8.46 12.20
CA VAL A 103 -13.58 -8.52 10.99
C VAL A 103 -12.96 -7.69 9.87
N LEU A 104 -12.47 -6.48 10.17
CA LEU A 104 -11.77 -5.64 9.19
C LEU A 104 -10.52 -6.35 8.64
N ASN A 105 -9.70 -6.89 9.53
CA ASN A 105 -8.50 -7.65 9.12
C ASN A 105 -8.84 -8.89 8.28
N MET A 106 -9.93 -9.60 8.60
CA MET A 106 -10.40 -10.71 7.76
C MET A 106 -10.76 -10.22 6.35
N GLY A 107 -11.42 -9.07 6.23
CA GLY A 107 -11.73 -8.45 4.94
C GLY A 107 -10.47 -8.11 4.15
N VAL A 108 -9.48 -7.49 4.78
CA VAL A 108 -8.19 -7.16 4.16
C VAL A 108 -7.48 -8.44 3.70
N ASN A 109 -7.37 -9.45 4.56
CA ASN A 109 -6.72 -10.73 4.22
C ASN A 109 -7.43 -11.43 3.06
N LEU A 110 -8.76 -11.37 2.98
CA LEU A 110 -9.51 -11.94 1.85
C LEU A 110 -9.13 -11.25 0.53
N VAL A 111 -9.08 -9.91 0.51
CA VAL A 111 -8.67 -9.15 -0.67
C VAL A 111 -7.22 -9.48 -1.05
N GLU A 112 -6.34 -9.63 -0.06
CA GLU A 112 -4.95 -10.03 -0.28
C GLU A 112 -4.84 -11.41 -0.93
N ILE A 113 -5.54 -12.42 -0.40
CA ILE A 113 -5.57 -13.78 -0.96
C ILE A 113 -6.08 -13.76 -2.40
N LEU A 114 -7.14 -13.02 -2.69
CA LEU A 114 -7.69 -12.91 -4.04
C LEU A 114 -6.69 -12.24 -4.99
N THR A 115 -6.04 -11.17 -4.55
CA THR A 115 -5.03 -10.45 -5.34
C THR A 115 -3.81 -11.31 -5.60
N LEU A 116 -3.30 -12.03 -4.59
CA LEU A 116 -2.19 -12.97 -4.73
C LEU A 116 -2.53 -14.13 -5.68
N SER A 117 -3.75 -14.68 -5.56
CA SER A 117 -4.21 -15.77 -6.42
C SER A 117 -4.30 -15.33 -7.89
N ALA A 118 -4.87 -14.14 -8.14
CA ALA A 118 -4.94 -13.56 -9.48
C ALA A 118 -3.52 -13.28 -10.03
N SER A 119 -2.65 -12.73 -9.20
CA SER A 119 -1.25 -12.46 -9.55
C SER A 119 -0.49 -13.75 -9.89
N ALA A 120 -0.67 -14.82 -9.11
CA ALA A 120 -0.07 -16.12 -9.37
C ALA A 120 -0.55 -16.74 -10.70
N PHE A 121 -1.81 -16.52 -11.07
CA PHE A 121 -2.33 -16.93 -12.38
C PHE A 121 -1.70 -16.11 -13.52
N LEU A 122 -1.59 -14.80 -13.36
CA LEU A 122 -1.02 -13.90 -14.36
C LEU A 122 0.48 -14.11 -14.59
N THR A 123 1.23 -14.55 -13.57
CA THR A 123 2.66 -14.88 -13.72
C THR A 123 2.91 -16.02 -14.70
N LYS A 124 1.92 -16.92 -14.92
CA LYS A 124 2.01 -17.97 -15.95
C LYS A 124 2.01 -17.40 -17.39
N ILE A 125 1.37 -16.25 -17.57
CA ILE A 125 1.32 -15.55 -18.86
C ILE A 125 2.57 -14.67 -19.02
N GLY A 126 3.01 -14.04 -17.95
CA GLY A 126 4.22 -13.22 -17.89
C GLY A 126 4.21 -12.30 -16.68
N ILE A 127 5.34 -12.19 -16.01
CA ILE A 127 5.50 -11.39 -14.78
C ILE A 127 5.10 -9.91 -14.97
N GLN A 128 5.25 -9.38 -16.19
CA GLN A 128 4.87 -8.02 -16.53
C GLN A 128 3.37 -7.78 -16.34
N TRP A 129 2.54 -8.75 -16.70
CA TRP A 129 1.09 -8.68 -16.56
C TRP A 129 0.65 -8.66 -15.09
N CYS A 130 1.40 -9.33 -14.22
CA CYS A 130 1.17 -9.27 -12.79
C CYS A 130 1.35 -7.83 -12.26
N PHE A 131 2.45 -7.17 -12.62
CA PHE A 131 2.69 -5.78 -12.22
C PHE A 131 1.64 -4.81 -12.77
N VAL A 132 1.25 -4.96 -14.04
CA VAL A 132 0.19 -4.14 -14.65
C VAL A 132 -1.13 -4.34 -13.92
N PHE A 133 -1.49 -5.58 -13.60
CA PHE A 133 -2.72 -5.90 -12.86
C PHE A 133 -2.74 -5.23 -11.49
N VAL A 134 -1.70 -5.41 -10.69
CA VAL A 134 -1.60 -4.82 -9.35
C VAL A 134 -1.63 -3.29 -9.44
N GLY A 135 -0.91 -2.69 -10.40
CA GLY A 135 -0.92 -1.25 -10.62
C GLY A 135 -2.30 -0.70 -10.98
N CYS A 136 -3.02 -1.35 -11.90
CA CYS A 136 -4.38 -0.98 -12.27
C CYS A 136 -5.35 -1.15 -11.10
N PHE A 137 -5.21 -2.20 -10.31
CA PHE A 137 -6.04 -2.47 -9.15
C PHE A 137 -5.88 -1.39 -8.08
N LEU A 138 -4.64 -1.00 -7.74
CA LEU A 138 -4.36 0.08 -6.80
C LEU A 138 -4.92 1.43 -7.30
N MET A 139 -4.77 1.72 -8.58
CA MET A 139 -5.34 2.94 -9.17
C MET A 139 -6.86 2.96 -9.13
N ALA A 140 -7.52 1.83 -9.39
CA ALA A 140 -8.97 1.71 -9.31
C ALA A 140 -9.46 1.95 -7.87
N ILE A 141 -8.81 1.36 -6.87
CA ILE A 141 -9.12 1.59 -5.46
C ILE A 141 -8.95 3.07 -5.10
N ALA A 142 -7.84 3.70 -5.49
CA ALA A 142 -7.59 5.11 -5.21
C ALA A 142 -8.65 6.03 -5.83
N LEU A 143 -9.09 5.73 -7.06
CA LEU A 143 -10.17 6.47 -7.73
C LEU A 143 -11.52 6.29 -7.05
N LEU A 144 -11.84 5.07 -6.61
CA LEU A 144 -13.06 4.80 -5.84
C LEU A 144 -13.06 5.59 -4.53
N PHE A 145 -11.94 5.57 -3.81
CA PHE A 145 -11.76 6.36 -2.59
C PHE A 145 -11.95 7.87 -2.83
N ALA A 146 -11.37 8.40 -3.91
CA ALA A 146 -11.52 9.80 -4.27
C ALA A 146 -12.97 10.19 -4.62
N ARG A 147 -13.78 9.26 -5.16
CA ARG A 147 -15.21 9.50 -5.46
C ARG A 147 -16.09 9.48 -4.22
N ILE A 148 -15.82 8.61 -3.26
CA ILE A 148 -16.59 8.50 -2.02
C ILE A 148 -16.41 9.74 -1.13
N GLN A 149 -15.35 10.52 -1.36
CA GLN A 149 -15.06 11.72 -0.59
C GLN A 149 -15.76 13.00 -1.09
N LYS A 150 -16.47 12.93 -2.22
CA LYS A 150 -17.33 14.03 -2.72
C LYS A 150 -18.76 13.86 -2.23
#